data_bbcadbc178281614b4e66e7c4fcda76d
#
_entry.id   bbcadbc178281614b4e66e7c4fcda76d
#
_cell.length_a   1.000
_cell.length_b   1.000
_cell.length_c   1.000
_cell.angle_alpha   90.00
_cell.angle_beta   90.00
_cell.angle_gamma   90.00
#
_symmetry.space_group_name_H-M   'P 1'
#
loop_
_entity.id
_entity.type
_entity.pdbx_description
1 polymer ?
#
loop_
_entity_poly.entity_id
_entity_poly.type
_entity_poly.pdbx_seq_one_letter_code
_entity_poly.pdbx_strand_id
1 'polypeptide(L)'
;MSLNRYIVTSLLTFVALLTSACDIEQSALPDEAEAIAEKPSCSLESLRELPDVRIAVVTEEAAPVPHCKVAGVIGTETNFELLLPETWNGKFVMGGGGGFVGVVQNTSLMFGSLQKGYATVGTDTGHAGHPANGSWAYNNLERLVSFGHQAVHRTAVTAKALITDYYASDISRSYFTGCSRGGGQGFMEAQRYPEDFDGIVAGSPAYDWTGVAAAATQISVAMYPDPSDLQAAVVGPAEQRLIESSYLEMCDAMDGIEDGILNDPRQCGFDVATLLCEGEKTDSCLSEEQLAAVRVVYDGPKDSQGRPLYYGFPFGGEGAEGGWSRWLTGGLKYDDDADDFQEGVDMGPFESPVTPSAYFAFGKDIMRYFIYNDPEWSYVGYDYDNLAKDGALAAETLNATDPDLSAFRERGGKMLIYNGWSDNAQTSLAFADYYEQVLAQDATAADDVRMFLMPGVEHCIGGPGPSWVNFLDEIDNWVETGNPPDQVTAYWLDETMQPSGARPVCAYPEVAQYDGEGDTRDASSFSCDGGD
;
A
#
# COMPACT_ATOMS: atom_id res chain seq x y z
N MET A 1 12.73 69.92 25.61
CA MET A 1 11.85 71.05 25.27
C MET A 1 10.46 70.45 25.24
N SER A 2 9.75 70.62 26.31
CA SER A 2 8.59 71.46 26.64
C SER A 2 7.29 70.85 26.15
N LEU A 3 6.49 70.21 27.06
CA LEU A 3 5.45 70.69 27.99
C LEU A 3 4.19 71.26 27.31
N ASN A 4 3.01 70.67 27.58
CA ASN A 4 1.95 71.06 28.53
C ASN A 4 0.68 70.24 28.25
N ARG A 5 0.06 69.48 29.18
CA ARG A 5 -0.78 69.79 30.36
C ARG A 5 -1.93 70.78 30.14
N TYR A 6 -3.16 70.33 30.41
CA TYR A 6 -4.26 70.86 31.28
C TYR A 6 -5.47 69.92 31.16
N ILE A 7 -5.95 69.19 32.12
CA ILE A 7 -6.60 69.35 33.44
C ILE A 7 -7.88 70.21 33.38
N VAL A 8 -8.91 69.62 34.10
CA VAL A 8 -10.02 70.21 34.86
C VAL A 8 -11.38 70.26 34.14
N THR A 9 -12.57 69.99 34.66
CA THR A 9 -13.12 69.55 35.95
C THR A 9 -14.63 69.26 35.81
N SER A 10 -15.15 68.38 36.70
CA SER A 10 -16.53 68.14 37.14
C SER A 10 -17.60 69.14 36.89
N LEU A 11 -18.84 68.70 36.71
CA LEU A 11 -20.00 69.18 37.45
C LEU A 11 -21.12 68.10 37.53
N LEU A 12 -21.47 67.71 38.72
CA LEU A 12 -22.68 67.00 39.14
C LEU A 12 -23.90 67.89 39.00
N THR A 13 -25.03 67.38 38.52
CA THR A 13 -26.35 67.85 38.86
C THR A 13 -27.34 66.69 38.89
N PHE A 14 -27.92 66.52 40.07
CA PHE A 14 -29.08 65.70 40.43
C PHE A 14 -30.37 66.31 39.90
N VAL A 15 -31.25 65.48 39.25
CA VAL A 15 -32.71 65.70 39.33
C VAL A 15 -33.45 64.37 39.25
N ALA A 16 -34.50 64.28 40.03
CA ALA A 16 -35.25 63.16 40.52
C ALA A 16 -36.33 62.61 39.52
N LEU A 17 -36.62 61.35 39.74
CA LEU A 17 -37.87 60.59 39.62
C LEU A 17 -39.01 61.10 38.73
N LEU A 18 -39.40 60.29 37.78
CA LEU A 18 -40.80 59.98 37.45
C LEU A 18 -40.93 58.53 37.06
N THR A 19 -41.61 57.73 37.83
CA THR A 19 -42.07 56.37 37.56
C THR A 19 -43.15 56.39 36.48
N SER A 20 -42.91 55.69 35.39
CA SER A 20 -43.99 55.26 34.47
C SER A 20 -43.74 53.77 34.16
N ALA A 21 -44.66 52.97 34.68
CA ALA A 21 -44.72 51.54 34.31
C ALA A 21 -45.12 51.43 32.86
N CYS A 22 -44.28 50.84 32.08
CA CYS A 22 -44.64 50.35 30.76
C CYS A 22 -44.47 48.82 30.79
N ASP A 23 -45.60 48.13 30.66
CA ASP A 23 -45.63 46.67 30.43
C ASP A 23 -44.83 46.36 29.16
N ILE A 24 -43.69 45.72 29.34
CA ILE A 24 -42.96 45.09 28.22
C ILE A 24 -43.51 43.68 28.07
N GLU A 25 -44.41 43.51 27.07
CA GLU A 25 -44.69 42.18 26.53
C GLU A 25 -43.34 41.52 26.17
N GLN A 26 -43.01 40.46 26.88
CA GLN A 26 -41.94 39.53 26.47
C GLN A 26 -42.41 38.86 25.15
N SER A 27 -41.96 39.41 24.01
CA SER A 27 -41.99 38.66 22.77
C SER A 27 -41.01 37.49 22.96
N ALA A 28 -41.54 36.28 23.09
CA ALA A 28 -40.80 35.06 23.00
C ALA A 28 -40.03 35.08 21.68
N LEU A 29 -38.70 35.05 21.77
CA LEU A 29 -37.84 34.72 20.62
C LEU A 29 -38.32 33.36 20.10
N PRO A 30 -38.47 33.18 18.77
CA PRO A 30 -38.74 31.86 18.27
C PRO A 30 -37.62 30.94 18.71
N ASP A 31 -37.97 29.81 19.32
CA ASP A 31 -37.09 28.66 19.43
C ASP A 31 -36.55 28.41 18.02
N GLU A 32 -35.26 28.69 17.81
CA GLU A 32 -34.54 28.09 16.70
C GLU A 32 -34.54 26.58 17.00
N ALA A 33 -35.62 25.89 16.54
CA ALA A 33 -35.58 24.47 16.39
C ALA A 33 -34.38 24.20 15.49
N GLU A 34 -33.29 23.62 16.04
CA GLU A 34 -32.26 22.99 15.24
C GLU A 34 -33.01 22.16 14.21
N ALA A 35 -32.92 22.57 12.96
CA ALA A 35 -33.41 21.78 11.86
C ALA A 35 -32.62 20.47 11.93
N ILE A 36 -33.28 19.41 12.40
CA ILE A 36 -32.75 18.05 12.32
C ILE A 36 -32.54 17.86 10.83
N ALA A 37 -31.28 17.85 10.40
CA ALA A 37 -30.94 17.56 9.00
C ALA A 37 -31.62 16.24 8.66
N GLU A 38 -32.54 16.26 7.67
CA GLU A 38 -33.20 15.05 7.23
C GLU A 38 -32.11 14.04 6.83
N LYS A 39 -32.19 12.81 7.38
CA LYS A 39 -31.30 11.72 7.00
C LYS A 39 -31.33 11.57 5.46
N PRO A 40 -30.17 11.51 4.80
CA PRO A 40 -30.14 11.30 3.35
C PRO A 40 -30.93 10.04 2.97
N SER A 41 -31.69 10.10 1.89
CA SER A 41 -32.46 8.95 1.40
C SER A 41 -31.53 8.01 0.63
N CYS A 42 -31.44 6.76 1.04
CA CYS A 42 -30.73 5.72 0.31
C CYS A 42 -31.61 5.20 -0.86
N SER A 43 -31.73 6.01 -1.89
CA SER A 43 -32.53 5.68 -3.08
C SER A 43 -31.87 6.18 -4.35
N LEU A 44 -32.21 5.58 -5.49
CA LEU A 44 -31.64 6.00 -6.78
C LEU A 44 -32.04 7.44 -7.12
N GLU A 45 -33.25 7.86 -6.74
CA GLU A 45 -33.76 9.21 -7.00
C GLU A 45 -33.01 10.30 -6.22
N SER A 46 -32.31 9.93 -5.12
CA SER A 46 -31.52 10.87 -4.31
C SER A 46 -30.11 11.11 -4.87
N LEU A 47 -29.70 10.34 -5.87
CA LEU A 47 -28.38 10.44 -6.49
C LEU A 47 -28.51 11.13 -7.85
N ARG A 48 -27.62 12.09 -8.12
CA ARG A 48 -27.64 12.74 -9.43
C ARG A 48 -27.16 11.81 -10.54
N GLU A 49 -27.66 12.03 -11.73
CA GLU A 49 -27.09 11.41 -12.93
C GLU A 49 -25.73 12.04 -13.26
N LEU A 50 -24.72 11.20 -13.35
CA LEU A 50 -23.38 11.59 -13.78
C LEU A 50 -23.14 11.11 -15.22
N PRO A 51 -22.50 11.92 -16.07
CA PRO A 51 -22.11 11.47 -17.39
C PRO A 51 -21.26 10.20 -17.31
N ASP A 52 -21.55 9.23 -18.17
CA ASP A 52 -20.78 7.99 -18.28
C ASP A 52 -20.76 7.11 -17.00
N VAL A 53 -21.73 7.31 -16.09
CA VAL A 53 -21.93 6.51 -14.88
C VAL A 53 -23.32 5.89 -14.87
N ARG A 54 -23.40 4.59 -14.67
CA ARG A 54 -24.66 3.86 -14.52
C ARG A 54 -24.71 3.22 -13.13
N ILE A 55 -25.56 3.75 -12.25
CA ILE A 55 -25.85 3.14 -10.95
C ILE A 55 -26.72 1.90 -11.17
N ALA A 56 -26.32 0.77 -10.63
CA ALA A 56 -26.98 -0.52 -10.76
C ALA A 56 -27.71 -0.94 -9.48
N VAL A 57 -27.15 -0.58 -8.32
CA VAL A 57 -27.68 -0.99 -7.01
C VAL A 57 -27.60 0.20 -6.05
N VAL A 58 -28.69 0.41 -5.29
CA VAL A 58 -28.72 1.31 -4.12
C VAL A 58 -29.48 0.56 -3.03
N THR A 59 -28.81 0.25 -1.91
CA THR A 59 -29.38 -0.55 -0.81
C THR A 59 -28.92 -0.03 0.55
N GLU A 60 -29.83 -0.06 1.53
CA GLU A 60 -29.46 0.13 2.94
C GLU A 60 -28.89 -1.16 3.52
N GLU A 61 -27.74 -1.07 4.17
CA GLU A 61 -27.10 -2.16 4.87
C GLU A 61 -26.86 -1.81 6.34
N ALA A 62 -27.06 -2.79 7.24
CA ALA A 62 -26.95 -2.56 8.69
C ALA A 62 -25.56 -2.90 9.27
N ALA A 63 -24.78 -3.70 8.58
CA ALA A 63 -23.50 -4.21 9.05
C ALA A 63 -22.36 -3.77 8.11
N PRO A 64 -21.14 -3.52 8.62
CA PRO A 64 -20.73 -3.51 10.02
C PRO A 64 -21.26 -2.33 10.82
N VAL A 65 -21.69 -1.26 10.17
CA VAL A 65 -22.45 -0.11 10.69
C VAL A 65 -23.54 0.26 9.68
N PRO A 66 -24.62 0.93 10.09
CA PRO A 66 -25.65 1.37 9.14
C PRO A 66 -25.08 2.29 8.04
N HIS A 67 -25.28 1.91 6.78
CA HIS A 67 -24.79 2.66 5.63
C HIS A 67 -25.66 2.44 4.39
N CYS A 68 -25.54 3.35 3.44
CA CYS A 68 -26.09 3.19 2.09
C CYS A 68 -24.98 2.68 1.16
N LYS A 69 -25.23 1.56 0.50
CA LYS A 69 -24.36 0.97 -0.51
C LYS A 69 -24.84 1.38 -1.89
N VAL A 70 -23.94 1.95 -2.68
CA VAL A 70 -24.16 2.33 -4.07
C VAL A 70 -23.16 1.57 -4.94
N ALA A 71 -23.67 0.76 -5.87
CA ALA A 71 -22.80 0.06 -6.82
C ALA A 71 -23.20 0.40 -8.25
N GLY A 72 -22.20 0.49 -9.13
CA GLY A 72 -22.42 0.90 -10.51
C GLY A 72 -21.23 0.65 -11.41
N VAL A 73 -21.34 1.17 -12.62
CA VAL A 73 -20.32 1.05 -13.68
C VAL A 73 -19.99 2.43 -14.22
N ILE A 74 -18.70 2.72 -14.33
CA ILE A 74 -18.16 3.92 -14.97
C ILE A 74 -17.65 3.53 -16.36
N GLY A 75 -18.07 4.25 -17.39
CA GLY A 75 -17.72 3.94 -18.77
C GLY A 75 -18.23 2.58 -19.24
N THR A 76 -17.37 1.84 -19.87
CA THR A 76 -17.70 0.55 -20.48
C THR A 76 -17.90 -0.55 -19.44
N GLU A 77 -16.95 -0.69 -18.48
CA GLU A 77 -16.90 -1.87 -17.60
C GLU A 77 -16.21 -1.65 -16.24
N THR A 78 -15.83 -0.41 -15.86
CA THR A 78 -15.22 -0.16 -14.55
C THR A 78 -16.27 -0.22 -13.46
N ASN A 79 -16.33 -1.32 -12.71
CA ASN A 79 -17.25 -1.46 -11.60
C ASN A 79 -16.71 -0.79 -10.34
N PHE A 80 -17.61 -0.21 -9.55
CA PHE A 80 -17.30 0.36 -8.25
C PHE A 80 -18.38 0.03 -7.22
N GLU A 81 -17.99 0.07 -5.96
CA GLU A 81 -18.87 -0.01 -4.81
C GLU A 81 -18.53 1.10 -3.82
N LEU A 82 -19.48 1.99 -3.57
CA LEU A 82 -19.39 3.14 -2.67
C LEU A 82 -20.27 2.88 -1.44
N LEU A 83 -19.69 3.01 -0.25
CA LEU A 83 -20.34 2.83 1.04
C LEU A 83 -20.44 4.18 1.75
N LEU A 84 -21.66 4.59 2.08
CA LEU A 84 -22.00 5.90 2.65
C LEU A 84 -22.57 5.70 4.06
N PRO A 85 -21.75 5.85 5.14
CA PRO A 85 -22.19 5.60 6.52
C PRO A 85 -23.24 6.63 6.96
N GLU A 86 -24.23 6.21 7.78
CA GLU A 86 -25.20 7.14 8.37
C GLU A 86 -24.55 8.20 9.24
N THR A 87 -23.49 7.83 9.96
CA THR A 87 -22.69 8.76 10.77
C THR A 87 -21.42 9.11 10.00
N TRP A 88 -21.56 10.02 9.03
CA TRP A 88 -20.42 10.48 8.24
C TRP A 88 -19.55 11.47 9.00
N ASN A 89 -18.22 11.28 8.93
CA ASN A 89 -17.24 12.15 9.59
C ASN A 89 -16.79 13.35 8.72
N GLY A 90 -17.39 13.55 7.55
CA GLY A 90 -17.01 14.59 6.59
C GLY A 90 -15.84 14.21 5.68
N LYS A 91 -15.32 13.00 5.77
CA LYS A 91 -14.12 12.56 5.05
C LYS A 91 -14.42 11.41 4.08
N PHE A 92 -13.55 11.28 3.09
CA PHE A 92 -13.59 10.24 2.07
C PHE A 92 -12.30 9.43 2.08
N VAL A 93 -12.38 8.12 1.89
CA VAL A 93 -11.22 7.28 1.64
C VAL A 93 -11.52 6.27 0.52
N MET A 94 -10.61 6.17 -0.45
CA MET A 94 -10.62 5.12 -1.45
C MET A 94 -9.65 4.02 -1.08
N GLY A 95 -10.08 2.77 -1.18
CA GLY A 95 -9.20 1.61 -1.03
C GLY A 95 -8.72 1.10 -2.39
N GLY A 96 -7.41 0.84 -2.47
CA GLY A 96 -6.81 0.16 -3.62
C GLY A 96 -7.12 -1.33 -3.66
N GLY A 97 -6.61 -2.01 -4.67
CA GLY A 97 -6.74 -3.46 -4.84
C GLY A 97 -5.40 -4.17 -5.06
N GLY A 98 -5.41 -5.50 -5.04
CA GLY A 98 -4.21 -6.35 -5.15
C GLY A 98 -4.11 -7.11 -6.48
N GLY A 99 -2.90 -7.61 -6.76
CA GLY A 99 -2.64 -8.41 -7.97
C GLY A 99 -3.00 -7.67 -9.26
N PHE A 100 -3.62 -8.40 -10.20
CA PHE A 100 -4.19 -7.79 -11.41
C PHE A 100 -5.65 -7.34 -11.22
N VAL A 101 -6.12 -7.15 -10.01
CA VAL A 101 -7.47 -6.75 -9.58
C VAL A 101 -8.59 -7.57 -10.26
N GLY A 102 -9.54 -6.99 -10.98
CA GLY A 102 -10.59 -7.74 -11.72
C GLY A 102 -11.84 -8.09 -10.91
N VAL A 103 -11.87 -7.72 -9.63
CA VAL A 103 -13.02 -7.73 -8.73
C VAL A 103 -13.02 -6.44 -7.91
N VAL A 104 -14.18 -5.95 -7.47
CA VAL A 104 -14.21 -4.74 -6.66
C VAL A 104 -13.51 -5.00 -5.33
N GLN A 105 -12.43 -4.27 -5.08
CA GLN A 105 -11.64 -4.34 -3.84
C GLN A 105 -11.58 -2.97 -3.17
N ASN A 106 -11.63 -2.97 -1.85
CA ASN A 106 -11.53 -1.77 -1.02
C ASN A 106 -10.70 -2.06 0.23
N THR A 107 -9.38 -1.90 0.11
CA THR A 107 -8.45 -2.19 1.21
C THR A 107 -8.57 -1.23 2.39
N SER A 108 -9.24 -0.08 2.24
CA SER A 108 -9.46 0.84 3.37
C SER A 108 -10.31 0.22 4.48
N LEU A 109 -11.14 -0.77 4.15
CA LEU A 109 -12.01 -1.44 5.11
C LEU A 109 -11.22 -2.19 6.18
N MET A 110 -10.00 -2.67 5.89
CA MET A 110 -9.13 -3.30 6.87
C MET A 110 -8.72 -2.34 8.00
N PHE A 111 -8.67 -1.04 7.75
CA PHE A 111 -8.39 -0.01 8.75
C PHE A 111 -9.64 0.46 9.50
N GLY A 112 -10.78 -0.18 9.28
CA GLY A 112 -12.06 0.19 9.89
C GLY A 112 -12.64 1.50 9.36
N SER A 113 -12.35 1.88 8.12
CA SER A 113 -12.76 3.15 7.53
C SER A 113 -14.26 3.42 7.65
N LEU A 114 -15.11 2.45 7.29
CA LEU A 114 -16.55 2.60 7.38
C LEU A 114 -17.05 2.76 8.83
N GLN A 115 -16.48 1.99 9.78
CA GLN A 115 -16.80 2.09 11.22
C GLN A 115 -16.37 3.42 11.82
N LYS A 116 -15.31 4.04 11.28
CA LYS A 116 -14.82 5.38 11.66
C LYS A 116 -15.61 6.52 10.99
N GLY A 117 -16.61 6.19 10.19
CA GLY A 117 -17.49 7.16 9.54
C GLY A 117 -16.97 7.72 8.23
N TYR A 118 -15.93 7.17 7.62
CA TYR A 118 -15.53 7.58 6.28
C TYR A 118 -16.53 7.08 5.23
N ALA A 119 -16.92 7.92 4.29
CA ALA A 119 -17.44 7.44 3.02
C ALA A 119 -16.31 6.73 2.26
N THR A 120 -16.53 5.50 1.77
CA THR A 120 -15.44 4.72 1.19
C THR A 120 -15.84 4.01 -0.09
N VAL A 121 -14.88 3.88 -1.04
CA VAL A 121 -15.10 3.26 -2.34
C VAL A 121 -13.97 2.32 -2.72
N GLY A 122 -14.32 1.28 -3.46
CA GLY A 122 -13.39 0.40 -4.17
C GLY A 122 -13.80 0.21 -5.62
N THR A 123 -12.89 -0.36 -6.43
CA THR A 123 -13.10 -0.63 -7.85
C THR A 123 -12.46 -1.95 -8.29
N ASP A 124 -12.95 -2.52 -9.40
CA ASP A 124 -12.34 -3.68 -10.09
C ASP A 124 -11.23 -3.30 -11.07
N THR A 125 -10.94 -2.01 -11.22
CA THR A 125 -9.97 -1.44 -12.15
C THR A 125 -10.29 -1.60 -13.64
N GLY A 126 -11.55 -1.79 -13.97
CA GLY A 126 -12.05 -1.70 -15.36
C GLY A 126 -12.03 -3.01 -16.13
N HIS A 127 -12.12 -4.14 -15.45
CA HIS A 127 -12.33 -5.45 -16.04
C HIS A 127 -12.80 -6.44 -14.97
N ALA A 128 -13.38 -7.54 -15.44
CA ALA A 128 -13.66 -8.69 -14.57
C ALA A 128 -12.61 -9.79 -14.82
N GLY A 129 -12.08 -10.37 -13.75
CA GLY A 129 -11.08 -11.43 -13.85
C GLY A 129 -10.55 -11.86 -12.49
N HIS A 130 -9.68 -12.87 -12.51
CA HIS A 130 -8.98 -13.32 -11.32
C HIS A 130 -7.74 -12.44 -11.06
N PRO A 131 -7.43 -12.05 -9.81
CA PRO A 131 -6.31 -11.15 -9.49
C PRO A 131 -4.91 -11.65 -9.91
N ALA A 132 -4.75 -12.93 -10.21
CA ALA A 132 -3.48 -13.49 -10.69
C ALA A 132 -3.50 -13.85 -12.18
N ASN A 133 -4.49 -13.40 -12.96
CA ASN A 133 -4.62 -13.68 -14.38
C ASN A 133 -4.65 -12.38 -15.19
N GLY A 134 -3.60 -12.14 -16.01
CA GLY A 134 -3.45 -10.95 -16.86
C GLY A 134 -4.10 -11.03 -18.24
N SER A 135 -4.71 -12.17 -18.61
CA SER A 135 -5.23 -12.42 -19.96
C SER A 135 -6.36 -11.47 -20.39
N TRP A 136 -7.01 -10.81 -19.46
CA TRP A 136 -8.02 -9.79 -19.72
C TRP A 136 -7.49 -8.58 -20.54
N ALA A 137 -6.19 -8.33 -20.48
CA ALA A 137 -5.55 -7.25 -21.24
C ALA A 137 -5.29 -7.61 -22.70
N TYR A 138 -5.40 -8.90 -23.08
CA TYR A 138 -5.11 -9.36 -24.44
C TYR A 138 -5.97 -8.63 -25.48
N ASN A 139 -5.32 -7.98 -26.45
CA ASN A 139 -5.97 -7.15 -27.48
C ASN A 139 -6.90 -6.06 -26.93
N ASN A 140 -6.69 -5.59 -25.69
CA ASN A 140 -7.55 -4.59 -25.06
C ASN A 140 -6.73 -3.52 -24.32
N LEU A 141 -6.27 -2.51 -25.07
CA LEU A 141 -5.50 -1.39 -24.52
C LEU A 141 -6.36 -0.54 -23.55
N GLU A 142 -7.68 -0.45 -23.76
CA GLU A 142 -8.56 0.31 -22.84
C GLU A 142 -8.53 -0.28 -21.43
N ARG A 143 -8.60 -1.61 -21.30
CA ARG A 143 -8.47 -2.28 -20.00
C ARG A 143 -7.09 -2.07 -19.39
N LEU A 144 -6.03 -2.15 -20.19
CA LEU A 144 -4.67 -1.93 -19.69
C LEU A 144 -4.48 -0.52 -19.14
N VAL A 145 -5.00 0.50 -19.85
CA VAL A 145 -4.97 1.90 -19.42
C VAL A 145 -5.86 2.13 -18.18
N SER A 146 -7.05 1.51 -18.14
CA SER A 146 -7.94 1.55 -16.97
C SER A 146 -7.25 0.95 -15.75
N PHE A 147 -6.69 -0.25 -15.87
CA PHE A 147 -5.92 -0.91 -14.82
C PHE A 147 -4.71 -0.07 -14.42
N GLY A 148 -3.99 0.51 -15.37
CA GLY A 148 -2.78 1.30 -15.16
C GLY A 148 -3.03 2.51 -14.25
N HIS A 149 -4.05 3.31 -14.58
CA HIS A 149 -4.29 4.56 -13.87
C HIS A 149 -5.72 5.11 -13.93
N GLN A 150 -6.46 4.93 -15.04
CA GLN A 150 -7.72 5.67 -15.21
C GLN A 150 -8.86 5.20 -14.31
N ALA A 151 -8.94 3.92 -13.99
CA ALA A 151 -10.07 3.40 -13.22
C ALA A 151 -10.09 3.96 -11.78
N VAL A 152 -8.92 4.08 -11.13
CA VAL A 152 -8.83 4.66 -9.78
C VAL A 152 -9.24 6.12 -9.80
N HIS A 153 -8.63 6.94 -10.66
CA HIS A 153 -8.96 8.34 -10.84
C HIS A 153 -10.46 8.57 -11.10
N ARG A 154 -11.02 7.87 -12.11
CA ARG A 154 -12.44 8.03 -12.47
C ARG A 154 -13.38 7.60 -11.34
N THR A 155 -13.00 6.56 -10.59
CA THR A 155 -13.78 6.10 -9.43
C THR A 155 -13.72 7.14 -8.30
N ALA A 156 -12.54 7.72 -8.01
CA ALA A 156 -12.39 8.78 -7.02
C ALA A 156 -13.25 10.01 -7.36
N VAL A 157 -13.19 10.50 -8.60
CA VAL A 157 -14.00 11.63 -9.09
C VAL A 157 -15.50 11.33 -8.99
N THR A 158 -15.91 10.13 -9.41
CA THR A 158 -17.32 9.70 -9.35
C THR A 158 -17.80 9.61 -7.90
N ALA A 159 -17.02 8.97 -7.02
CA ALA A 159 -17.37 8.81 -5.61
C ALA A 159 -17.52 10.17 -4.92
N LYS A 160 -16.55 11.08 -5.11
CA LYS A 160 -16.62 12.44 -4.52
C LYS A 160 -17.90 13.18 -4.95
N ALA A 161 -18.28 13.09 -6.22
CA ALA A 161 -19.51 13.71 -6.71
C ALA A 161 -20.77 13.12 -6.06
N LEU A 162 -20.84 11.80 -5.93
CA LEU A 162 -21.97 11.11 -5.27
C LEU A 162 -22.03 11.39 -3.77
N ILE A 163 -20.87 11.45 -3.08
CA ILE A 163 -20.77 11.77 -1.64
C ILE A 163 -21.30 13.17 -1.37
N THR A 164 -20.81 14.17 -2.13
CA THR A 164 -21.24 15.57 -1.97
C THR A 164 -22.74 15.72 -2.17
N ASP A 165 -23.31 15.04 -3.16
CA ASP A 165 -24.76 15.08 -3.37
C ASP A 165 -25.53 14.37 -2.27
N TYR A 166 -25.10 13.18 -1.87
CA TYR A 166 -25.80 12.36 -0.88
C TYR A 166 -25.89 13.05 0.49
N TYR A 167 -24.77 13.64 0.95
CA TYR A 167 -24.75 14.35 2.23
C TYR A 167 -25.10 15.84 2.14
N ALA A 168 -25.29 16.37 0.93
CA ALA A 168 -25.47 17.80 0.67
C ALA A 168 -24.41 18.68 1.38
N SER A 169 -23.19 18.19 1.42
CA SER A 169 -22.03 18.80 2.10
C SER A 169 -20.74 18.46 1.37
N ASP A 170 -19.78 19.38 1.39
CA ASP A 170 -18.46 19.17 0.81
C ASP A 170 -17.64 18.17 1.64
N ILE A 171 -16.77 17.43 0.94
CA ILE A 171 -15.78 16.54 1.55
C ILE A 171 -14.67 17.41 2.15
N SER A 172 -14.37 17.24 3.44
CA SER A 172 -13.33 18.00 4.13
C SER A 172 -11.92 17.49 3.81
N ARG A 173 -11.75 16.17 3.67
CA ARG A 173 -10.49 15.50 3.34
C ARG A 173 -10.74 14.23 2.53
N SER A 174 -9.78 13.94 1.64
CA SER A 174 -9.82 12.77 0.76
C SER A 174 -8.54 11.95 0.92
N TYR A 175 -8.68 10.65 1.18
CA TYR A 175 -7.55 9.74 1.39
C TYR A 175 -7.57 8.58 0.41
N PHE A 176 -6.38 8.04 0.15
CA PHE A 176 -6.20 6.77 -0.54
C PHE A 176 -5.37 5.82 0.33
N THR A 177 -5.76 4.56 0.40
CA THR A 177 -4.96 3.52 1.08
C THR A 177 -4.86 2.29 0.20
N GLY A 178 -3.64 1.76 0.04
CA GLY A 178 -3.45 0.54 -0.73
C GLY A 178 -2.13 -0.13 -0.44
N CYS A 179 -2.08 -1.44 -0.66
CA CYS A 179 -0.86 -2.22 -0.59
C CYS A 179 -0.66 -3.02 -1.88
N SER A 180 0.58 -3.42 -2.21
CA SER A 180 0.89 -4.16 -3.42
C SER A 180 0.54 -3.36 -4.69
N ARG A 181 -0.32 -3.90 -5.56
CA ARG A 181 -0.87 -3.10 -6.66
C ARG A 181 -1.52 -1.81 -6.13
N GLY A 182 -2.23 -1.86 -5.00
CA GLY A 182 -2.83 -0.69 -4.37
C GLY A 182 -1.81 0.36 -3.95
N GLY A 183 -0.66 -0.04 -3.46
CA GLY A 183 0.46 0.87 -3.20
C GLY A 183 0.94 1.56 -4.48
N GLY A 184 1.11 0.79 -5.58
CA GLY A 184 1.45 1.34 -6.90
C GLY A 184 0.36 2.26 -7.47
N GLN A 185 -0.93 2.01 -7.16
CA GLN A 185 -2.02 2.94 -7.48
C GLN A 185 -1.85 4.26 -6.74
N GLY A 186 -1.47 4.23 -5.44
CA GLY A 186 -1.17 5.45 -4.68
C GLY A 186 -0.03 6.27 -5.27
N PHE A 187 1.05 5.63 -5.74
CA PHE A 187 2.13 6.30 -6.48
C PHE A 187 1.62 6.93 -7.77
N MET A 188 0.79 6.22 -8.52
CA MET A 188 0.20 6.72 -9.77
C MET A 188 -0.69 7.94 -9.53
N GLU A 189 -1.51 7.93 -8.46
CA GLU A 189 -2.34 9.06 -8.08
C GLU A 189 -1.50 10.28 -7.70
N ALA A 190 -0.45 10.11 -6.90
CA ALA A 190 0.43 11.22 -6.53
C ALA A 190 1.13 11.86 -7.75
N GLN A 191 1.53 11.05 -8.74
CA GLN A 191 2.28 11.50 -9.91
C GLN A 191 1.38 12.04 -11.04
N ARG A 192 0.24 11.38 -11.33
CA ARG A 192 -0.61 11.72 -12.48
C ARG A 192 -1.87 12.52 -12.13
N TYR A 193 -2.41 12.31 -10.93
CA TYR A 193 -3.67 12.90 -10.46
C TYR A 193 -3.52 13.53 -9.08
N PRO A 194 -2.55 14.45 -8.93
CA PRO A 194 -2.19 15.00 -7.63
C PRO A 194 -3.35 15.69 -6.90
N GLU A 195 -4.46 16.00 -7.58
CA GLU A 195 -5.63 16.68 -7.01
C GLU A 195 -6.63 15.71 -6.36
N ASP A 196 -6.47 14.39 -6.52
CA ASP A 196 -7.49 13.45 -6.09
C ASP A 196 -7.49 13.21 -4.58
N PHE A 197 -6.33 13.24 -3.93
CA PHE A 197 -6.22 12.88 -2.51
C PHE A 197 -5.35 13.88 -1.74
N ASP A 198 -5.76 14.18 -0.49
CA ASP A 198 -4.97 15.00 0.44
C ASP A 198 -3.92 14.15 1.16
N GLY A 199 -4.19 12.86 1.35
CA GLY A 199 -3.29 11.91 1.97
C GLY A 199 -3.30 10.56 1.26
N ILE A 200 -2.11 9.96 1.06
CA ILE A 200 -1.92 8.67 0.39
C ILE A 200 -1.12 7.74 1.30
N VAL A 201 -1.62 6.53 1.52
CA VAL A 201 -0.88 5.41 2.11
C VAL A 201 -0.56 4.40 1.01
N ALA A 202 0.71 4.21 0.74
CA ALA A 202 1.22 3.31 -0.29
C ALA A 202 2.10 2.23 0.34
N GLY A 203 1.52 1.06 0.57
CA GLY A 203 2.23 -0.10 1.13
C GLY A 203 2.79 -1.01 0.03
N SER A 204 4.01 -1.51 0.23
CA SER A 204 4.66 -2.49 -0.69
C SER A 204 4.37 -2.22 -2.17
N PRO A 205 4.60 -0.99 -2.69
CA PRO A 205 4.02 -0.53 -3.95
C PRO A 205 4.53 -1.31 -5.17
N ALA A 206 3.64 -1.96 -5.93
CA ALA A 206 3.97 -2.46 -7.28
C ALA A 206 3.91 -1.27 -8.27
N TYR A 207 5.02 -0.51 -8.35
CA TYR A 207 5.09 0.76 -9.07
C TYR A 207 5.96 0.73 -10.33
N ASP A 208 6.93 -0.19 -10.43
CA ASP A 208 7.76 -0.42 -11.62
C ASP A 208 7.45 -1.80 -12.23
N TRP A 209 6.44 -1.86 -13.08
CA TRP A 209 5.96 -3.10 -13.70
C TRP A 209 6.94 -3.74 -14.66
N THR A 210 7.73 -2.93 -15.37
CA THR A 210 8.73 -3.44 -16.30
C THR A 210 9.96 -3.98 -15.57
N GLY A 211 10.36 -3.35 -14.48
CA GLY A 211 11.41 -3.85 -13.60
C GLY A 211 10.99 -5.15 -12.90
N VAL A 212 9.78 -5.19 -12.35
CA VAL A 212 9.20 -6.42 -11.75
C VAL A 212 9.09 -7.54 -12.79
N ALA A 213 8.71 -7.25 -14.05
CA ALA A 213 8.67 -8.25 -15.11
C ALA A 213 10.06 -8.86 -15.37
N ALA A 214 11.12 -8.05 -15.38
CA ALA A 214 12.49 -8.55 -15.52
C ALA A 214 12.88 -9.46 -14.35
N ALA A 215 12.63 -9.01 -13.12
CA ALA A 215 12.94 -9.80 -11.93
C ALA A 215 12.16 -11.12 -11.91
N ALA A 216 10.84 -11.05 -12.09
CA ALA A 216 9.96 -12.20 -12.02
C ALA A 216 10.33 -13.25 -13.09
N THR A 217 10.65 -12.85 -14.32
CA THR A 217 11.00 -13.79 -15.38
C THR A 217 12.40 -14.35 -15.22
N GLN A 218 13.42 -13.55 -14.85
CA GLN A 218 14.78 -14.08 -14.63
C GLN A 218 14.85 -15.02 -13.43
N ILE A 219 14.20 -14.68 -12.32
CA ILE A 219 14.10 -15.55 -11.15
C ILE A 219 13.39 -16.84 -11.52
N SER A 220 12.27 -16.77 -12.26
CA SER A 220 11.54 -17.96 -12.71
C SER A 220 12.41 -18.88 -13.60
N VAL A 221 13.20 -18.32 -14.51
CA VAL A 221 14.15 -19.11 -15.33
C VAL A 221 15.23 -19.76 -14.44
N ALA A 222 15.73 -19.05 -13.44
CA ALA A 222 16.74 -19.58 -12.53
C ALA A 222 16.19 -20.68 -11.61
N MET A 223 14.96 -20.53 -11.13
CA MET A 223 14.31 -21.51 -10.24
C MET A 223 13.78 -22.73 -11.00
N TYR A 224 13.37 -22.54 -12.27
CA TYR A 224 12.78 -23.58 -13.15
C TYR A 224 13.50 -23.60 -14.50
N PRO A 225 14.76 -24.06 -14.55
CA PRO A 225 15.56 -24.02 -15.79
C PRO A 225 15.03 -24.95 -16.88
N ASP A 226 14.29 -26.02 -16.53
CA ASP A 226 13.59 -26.88 -17.48
C ASP A 226 12.11 -26.47 -17.56
N PRO A 227 11.67 -25.76 -18.62
CA PRO A 227 10.29 -25.34 -18.78
C PRO A 227 9.29 -26.49 -18.97
N SER A 228 9.77 -27.73 -19.18
CA SER A 228 8.95 -28.95 -19.26
C SER A 228 8.71 -29.59 -17.89
N ASP A 229 9.48 -29.20 -16.86
CA ASP A 229 9.33 -29.66 -15.48
C ASP A 229 9.25 -28.47 -14.52
N LEU A 230 8.03 -28.06 -14.22
CA LEU A 230 7.71 -26.98 -13.28
C LEU A 230 7.29 -27.50 -11.91
N GLN A 231 7.54 -28.78 -11.59
CA GLN A 231 7.08 -29.38 -10.33
C GLN A 231 7.98 -29.10 -9.14
N ALA A 232 9.27 -28.86 -9.39
CA ALA A 232 10.24 -28.60 -8.34
C ALA A 232 11.21 -27.50 -8.74
N ALA A 233 11.32 -26.47 -7.92
CA ALA A 233 12.36 -25.48 -8.06
C ALA A 233 13.74 -26.06 -7.73
N VAL A 234 14.78 -25.50 -8.34
CA VAL A 234 16.18 -25.82 -8.01
C VAL A 234 16.50 -25.57 -6.54
N VAL A 235 15.84 -24.56 -5.93
CA VAL A 235 15.94 -24.19 -4.51
C VAL A 235 14.64 -24.54 -3.81
N GLY A 236 14.70 -25.50 -2.90
CA GLY A 236 13.56 -25.96 -2.13
C GLY A 236 13.56 -25.44 -0.68
N PRO A 237 12.56 -25.85 0.14
CA PRO A 237 12.43 -25.41 1.53
C PRO A 237 13.64 -25.73 2.42
N ALA A 238 14.44 -26.74 2.10
CA ALA A 238 15.64 -27.09 2.85
C ALA A 238 16.75 -26.03 2.65
N GLU A 239 16.95 -25.62 1.39
CA GLU A 239 17.92 -24.61 1.02
C GLU A 239 17.50 -23.21 1.55
N GLN A 240 16.21 -22.90 1.50
CA GLN A 240 15.67 -21.64 2.05
C GLN A 240 15.99 -21.51 3.54
N ARG A 241 15.72 -22.55 4.33
CA ARG A 241 16.05 -22.58 5.76
C ARG A 241 17.56 -22.56 6.02
N LEU A 242 18.35 -23.20 5.16
CA LEU A 242 19.81 -23.14 5.26
C LEU A 242 20.33 -21.70 5.09
N ILE A 243 19.85 -20.99 4.09
CA ILE A 243 20.23 -19.60 3.82
C ILE A 243 19.82 -18.73 5.01
N GLU A 244 18.55 -18.80 5.42
CA GLU A 244 17.99 -18.01 6.53
C GLU A 244 18.75 -18.25 7.84
N SER A 245 18.95 -19.50 8.24
CA SER A 245 19.69 -19.81 9.46
C SER A 245 21.15 -19.34 9.42
N SER A 246 21.77 -19.33 8.24
CA SER A 246 23.18 -18.95 8.10
C SER A 246 23.40 -17.43 8.20
N TYR A 247 22.53 -16.62 7.60
CA TYR A 247 22.69 -15.16 7.79
C TYR A 247 22.22 -14.71 9.19
N LEU A 248 21.20 -15.34 9.77
CA LEU A 248 20.79 -15.06 11.14
C LEU A 248 21.89 -15.40 12.16
N GLU A 249 22.57 -16.55 12.01
CA GLU A 249 23.74 -16.87 12.87
C GLU A 249 24.82 -15.78 12.84
N MET A 250 24.99 -15.10 11.70
CA MET A 250 25.98 -14.03 11.54
C MET A 250 25.47 -12.67 12.00
N CYS A 251 24.21 -12.34 11.74
CA CYS A 251 23.76 -10.96 11.73
C CYS A 251 22.62 -10.65 12.73
N ASP A 252 21.92 -11.64 13.28
CA ASP A 252 20.74 -11.43 14.13
C ASP A 252 21.06 -10.54 15.35
N ALA A 253 22.20 -10.78 16.00
CA ALA A 253 22.61 -10.00 17.17
C ALA A 253 23.14 -8.59 16.86
N MET A 254 23.20 -8.15 15.59
CA MET A 254 23.83 -6.88 15.21
C MET A 254 23.04 -5.65 15.68
N ASP A 255 21.73 -5.77 15.83
CA ASP A 255 20.85 -4.71 16.36
C ASP A 255 20.65 -4.77 17.89
N GLY A 256 21.35 -5.70 18.56
CA GLY A 256 21.33 -5.88 20.01
C GLY A 256 20.30 -6.89 20.51
N ILE A 257 19.56 -7.56 19.63
CA ILE A 257 18.56 -8.57 19.96
C ILE A 257 18.79 -9.81 19.08
N GLU A 258 18.62 -11.00 19.64
CA GLU A 258 18.60 -12.27 18.90
C GLU A 258 17.14 -12.76 18.81
N ASP A 259 16.40 -12.32 17.78
CA ASP A 259 14.97 -12.63 17.64
C ASP A 259 14.54 -13.02 16.21
N GLY A 260 15.49 -13.22 15.32
CA GLY A 260 15.27 -13.58 13.92
C GLY A 260 14.84 -12.40 13.04
N ILE A 261 15.02 -11.17 13.52
CA ILE A 261 14.63 -9.94 12.81
C ILE A 261 15.85 -9.04 12.63
N LEU A 262 16.14 -8.64 11.41
CA LEU A 262 17.18 -7.66 11.11
C LEU A 262 16.55 -6.28 10.93
N ASN A 263 17.01 -5.29 11.68
CA ASN A 263 16.52 -3.90 11.56
C ASN A 263 16.83 -3.30 10.18
N ASP A 264 18.03 -3.55 9.66
CA ASP A 264 18.44 -3.19 8.31
C ASP A 264 19.32 -4.31 7.71
N PRO A 265 18.76 -5.18 6.87
CA PRO A 265 19.51 -6.32 6.30
C PRO A 265 20.66 -5.91 5.39
N ARG A 266 20.75 -4.65 4.94
CA ARG A 266 21.89 -4.13 4.14
C ARG A 266 23.18 -4.05 4.96
N GLN A 267 23.07 -4.00 6.29
CA GLN A 267 24.23 -3.99 7.19
C GLN A 267 24.81 -5.39 7.41
N CYS A 268 24.07 -6.46 7.06
CA CYS A 268 24.54 -7.83 7.16
C CYS A 268 25.58 -8.14 6.07
N GLY A 269 26.80 -8.43 6.48
CA GLY A 269 27.91 -8.77 5.59
C GLY A 269 27.94 -10.24 5.14
N PHE A 270 26.83 -10.98 5.27
CA PHE A 270 26.76 -12.37 4.86
C PHE A 270 26.92 -12.52 3.33
N ASP A 271 27.77 -13.46 2.90
CA ASP A 271 27.93 -13.85 1.49
C ASP A 271 27.39 -15.26 1.30
N VAL A 272 26.29 -15.40 0.56
CA VAL A 272 25.68 -16.70 0.27
C VAL A 272 26.62 -17.66 -0.46
N ALA A 273 27.69 -17.17 -1.09
CA ALA A 273 28.71 -18.00 -1.70
C ALA A 273 29.46 -18.89 -0.69
N THR A 274 29.46 -18.51 0.60
CA THR A 274 30.05 -19.34 1.67
C THR A 274 29.32 -20.65 1.87
N LEU A 275 28.09 -20.77 1.37
CA LEU A 275 27.29 -22.00 1.41
C LEU A 275 27.58 -22.96 0.26
N LEU A 276 28.47 -22.64 -0.70
CA LEU A 276 28.82 -23.55 -1.80
C LEU A 276 29.44 -24.85 -1.26
N CYS A 277 28.96 -25.99 -1.75
CA CYS A 277 29.54 -27.28 -1.37
C CYS A 277 30.99 -27.41 -1.84
N GLU A 278 31.90 -27.82 -0.94
CA GLU A 278 33.29 -28.18 -1.29
C GLU A 278 33.42 -29.57 -1.94
N GLY A 279 32.34 -30.35 -1.97
CA GLY A 279 32.29 -31.72 -2.49
C GLY A 279 30.89 -32.14 -2.91
N GLU A 280 30.47 -33.34 -2.51
CA GLU A 280 29.10 -33.81 -2.78
C GLU A 280 28.06 -32.94 -2.05
N LYS A 281 26.92 -32.68 -2.70
CA LYS A 281 25.78 -31.94 -2.10
C LYS A 281 25.28 -32.62 -0.82
N THR A 282 25.16 -31.82 0.24
CA THR A 282 24.55 -32.19 1.52
C THR A 282 23.48 -31.18 1.92
N ASP A 283 22.76 -31.42 3.01
CA ASP A 283 21.75 -30.48 3.51
C ASP A 283 22.35 -29.19 4.10
N SER A 284 23.67 -29.16 4.29
CA SER A 284 24.38 -28.01 4.87
C SER A 284 25.13 -27.15 3.84
N CYS A 285 24.91 -27.36 2.54
CA CYS A 285 25.53 -26.56 1.48
C CYS A 285 24.65 -26.48 0.24
N LEU A 286 24.94 -25.54 -0.64
CA LEU A 286 24.28 -25.34 -1.93
C LEU A 286 25.11 -25.96 -3.06
N SER A 287 24.49 -26.58 -4.05
CA SER A 287 25.14 -26.91 -5.30
C SER A 287 25.51 -25.66 -6.10
N GLU A 288 26.36 -25.78 -7.12
CA GLU A 288 26.66 -24.67 -8.04
C GLU A 288 25.41 -24.12 -8.72
N GLU A 289 24.48 -24.99 -9.11
CA GLU A 289 23.21 -24.62 -9.73
C GLU A 289 22.30 -23.87 -8.75
N GLN A 290 22.16 -24.36 -7.51
CA GLN A 290 21.40 -23.71 -6.47
C GLN A 290 21.97 -22.34 -6.11
N LEU A 291 23.28 -22.24 -5.94
CA LEU A 291 23.94 -20.96 -5.67
C LEU A 291 23.73 -19.97 -6.81
N ALA A 292 23.80 -20.43 -8.06
CA ALA A 292 23.56 -19.58 -9.22
C ALA A 292 22.12 -19.03 -9.23
N ALA A 293 21.11 -19.86 -8.92
CA ALA A 293 19.73 -19.45 -8.83
C ALA A 293 19.48 -18.45 -7.68
N VAL A 294 20.04 -18.70 -6.50
CA VAL A 294 19.97 -17.80 -5.34
C VAL A 294 20.59 -16.43 -5.64
N ARG A 295 21.71 -16.41 -6.35
CA ARG A 295 22.35 -15.14 -6.75
C ARG A 295 21.50 -14.29 -7.67
N VAL A 296 20.68 -14.88 -8.51
CA VAL A 296 19.73 -14.09 -9.34
C VAL A 296 18.74 -13.34 -8.45
N VAL A 297 18.32 -13.92 -7.32
CA VAL A 297 17.42 -13.26 -6.38
C VAL A 297 18.12 -12.08 -5.71
N TYR A 298 19.30 -12.29 -5.12
CA TYR A 298 19.99 -11.25 -4.35
C TYR A 298 20.66 -10.18 -5.21
N ASP A 299 21.23 -10.57 -6.36
CA ASP A 299 21.89 -9.63 -7.26
C ASP A 299 20.92 -8.81 -8.12
N GLY A 300 19.67 -9.26 -8.26
CA GLY A 300 18.68 -8.71 -9.17
C GLY A 300 18.91 -9.08 -10.66
N PRO A 301 17.89 -8.82 -11.51
CA PRO A 301 17.94 -9.13 -12.93
C PRO A 301 18.92 -8.22 -13.66
N LYS A 302 19.63 -8.80 -14.64
CA LYS A 302 20.64 -8.10 -15.43
C LYS A 302 20.46 -8.39 -16.93
N ASP A 303 20.90 -7.44 -17.76
CA ASP A 303 21.00 -7.65 -19.20
C ASP A 303 22.25 -8.49 -19.58
N SER A 304 22.46 -8.72 -20.88
CA SER A 304 23.59 -9.52 -21.39
C SER A 304 24.97 -8.89 -21.08
N GLN A 305 25.02 -7.60 -20.76
CA GLN A 305 26.24 -6.86 -20.40
C GLN A 305 26.45 -6.77 -18.89
N GLY A 306 25.57 -7.39 -18.09
CA GLY A 306 25.60 -7.35 -16.63
C GLY A 306 25.07 -6.04 -16.03
N ARG A 307 24.38 -5.20 -16.82
CA ARG A 307 23.76 -3.98 -16.31
C ARG A 307 22.47 -4.34 -15.57
N PRO A 308 22.22 -3.78 -14.39
CA PRO A 308 21.00 -4.05 -13.64
C PRO A 308 19.76 -3.57 -14.42
N LEU A 309 18.72 -4.39 -14.44
CA LEU A 309 17.39 -4.08 -14.98
C LEU A 309 16.40 -3.74 -13.88
N TYR A 310 16.61 -4.26 -12.68
CA TYR A 310 15.86 -4.00 -11.47
C TYR A 310 16.70 -4.35 -10.25
N TYR A 311 16.17 -4.18 -9.07
CA TYR A 311 16.83 -4.47 -7.80
C TYR A 311 16.75 -5.96 -7.46
N GLY A 312 17.74 -6.45 -6.72
CA GLY A 312 17.66 -7.73 -6.02
C GLY A 312 16.87 -7.61 -4.72
N PHE A 313 16.77 -8.71 -3.98
CA PHE A 313 16.15 -8.72 -2.66
C PHE A 313 17.23 -8.64 -1.57
N PRO A 314 16.97 -8.00 -0.44
CA PRO A 314 17.80 -8.17 0.75
C PRO A 314 17.57 -9.54 1.38
N PHE A 315 18.38 -9.92 2.37
CA PHE A 315 18.12 -11.08 3.21
C PHE A 315 16.86 -10.85 4.05
N GLY A 316 16.04 -11.88 4.19
CA GLY A 316 14.87 -11.89 5.06
C GLY A 316 13.67 -12.65 4.47
N GLY A 317 13.07 -13.53 5.30
CA GLY A 317 11.85 -14.24 4.95
C GLY A 317 12.00 -15.39 3.97
N GLU A 318 13.22 -15.91 3.74
CA GLU A 318 13.46 -17.00 2.78
C GLU A 318 12.69 -18.27 3.16
N GLY A 319 12.74 -18.64 4.44
CA GLY A 319 12.08 -19.83 5.00
C GLY A 319 10.68 -19.57 5.55
N ALA A 320 10.21 -18.34 5.54
CA ALA A 320 8.92 -17.96 6.09
C ALA A 320 7.74 -18.41 5.19
N GLU A 321 6.54 -18.54 5.76
CA GLU A 321 5.35 -19.02 5.06
C GLU A 321 4.95 -18.10 3.90
N GLY A 322 4.99 -16.79 4.10
CA GLY A 322 4.73 -15.77 3.08
C GLY A 322 5.96 -15.41 2.22
N GLY A 323 7.09 -16.13 2.39
CA GLY A 323 8.37 -15.85 1.75
C GLY A 323 8.58 -16.52 0.38
N TRP A 324 9.77 -17.11 0.20
CA TRP A 324 10.18 -17.66 -1.12
C TRP A 324 9.28 -18.77 -1.63
N SER A 325 8.76 -19.63 -0.74
CA SER A 325 7.86 -20.71 -1.14
C SER A 325 6.59 -20.18 -1.80
N ARG A 326 6.10 -19.03 -1.39
CA ARG A 326 4.94 -18.36 -2.03
C ARG A 326 5.35 -17.62 -3.30
N TRP A 327 6.39 -16.83 -3.23
CA TRP A 327 6.68 -15.85 -4.28
C TRP A 327 7.62 -16.37 -5.36
N LEU A 328 8.67 -17.11 -5.01
CA LEU A 328 9.78 -17.37 -5.93
C LEU A 328 9.89 -18.84 -6.32
N THR A 329 9.75 -19.77 -5.37
CA THR A 329 10.10 -21.17 -5.57
C THR A 329 8.90 -22.12 -5.61
N GLY A 330 7.72 -21.66 -5.22
CA GLY A 330 6.54 -22.51 -5.12
C GLY A 330 6.67 -23.60 -4.05
N GLY A 331 5.81 -24.61 -4.14
CA GLY A 331 5.86 -25.78 -3.22
C GLY A 331 4.98 -25.66 -1.99
N LEU A 332 4.29 -24.53 -1.78
CA LEU A 332 3.21 -24.46 -0.81
C LEU A 332 2.07 -25.36 -1.33
N LYS A 333 1.83 -26.47 -0.65
CA LYS A 333 0.54 -27.14 -0.73
C LYS A 333 -0.38 -26.39 0.21
N TYR A 334 -1.30 -25.61 -0.35
CA TYR A 334 -2.45 -25.19 0.45
C TYR A 334 -3.15 -26.44 0.92
N ASP A 335 -3.31 -26.57 2.24
CA ASP A 335 -4.07 -27.66 2.83
C ASP A 335 -5.53 -27.41 2.41
N ASP A 336 -6.12 -28.33 1.63
CA ASP A 336 -7.51 -28.25 1.14
C ASP A 336 -8.54 -28.19 2.30
N ASP A 337 -8.08 -28.31 3.55
CA ASP A 337 -8.87 -28.29 4.78
C ASP A 337 -8.82 -26.94 5.54
N ALA A 338 -8.13 -25.92 5.06
CA ALA A 338 -8.12 -24.61 5.72
C ALA A 338 -9.39 -23.81 5.37
N ASP A 339 -10.39 -23.89 6.25
CA ASP A 339 -11.68 -23.15 6.22
C ASP A 339 -11.55 -21.60 6.27
N ASP A 340 -10.34 -21.02 6.15
CA ASP A 340 -10.06 -19.61 6.40
C ASP A 340 -10.03 -18.70 5.15
N PHE A 341 -10.33 -19.23 3.95
CA PHE A 341 -10.53 -18.36 2.80
C PHE A 341 -12.03 -18.11 2.58
N GLN A 342 -12.41 -16.83 2.51
CA GLN A 342 -13.78 -16.41 2.19
C GLN A 342 -14.27 -17.16 0.95
N GLU A 343 -15.35 -17.92 1.14
CA GLU A 343 -16.09 -18.61 0.07
C GLU A 343 -16.30 -17.64 -1.11
N GLY A 344 -15.63 -17.91 -2.23
CA GLY A 344 -15.79 -17.15 -3.47
C GLY A 344 -14.55 -16.47 -4.03
N VAL A 345 -13.40 -16.53 -3.39
CA VAL A 345 -12.12 -16.06 -3.97
C VAL A 345 -11.39 -17.28 -4.54
N ASP A 346 -11.62 -17.56 -5.83
CA ASP A 346 -10.82 -18.53 -6.58
C ASP A 346 -9.38 -18.00 -6.71
N MET A 347 -8.46 -18.52 -5.91
CA MET A 347 -7.02 -18.24 -5.97
C MET A 347 -6.33 -18.92 -7.18
N GLY A 348 -7.09 -19.55 -8.02
CA GLY A 348 -6.91 -20.30 -9.27
C GLY A 348 -5.53 -20.51 -9.87
N PRO A 349 -4.64 -19.54 -10.05
CA PRO A 349 -3.33 -19.82 -10.62
C PRO A 349 -2.30 -20.32 -9.60
N PHE A 350 -2.47 -20.06 -8.30
CA PHE A 350 -1.56 -20.52 -7.27
C PHE A 350 -1.79 -21.99 -6.89
N GLU A 351 -2.97 -22.54 -7.23
CA GLU A 351 -3.35 -23.93 -7.03
C GLU A 351 -3.07 -24.81 -8.26
N SER A 352 -2.71 -24.19 -9.39
CA SER A 352 -2.46 -24.96 -10.62
C SER A 352 -1.07 -25.60 -10.59
N PRO A 353 -0.95 -26.89 -10.90
CA PRO A 353 0.36 -27.51 -11.12
C PRO A 353 1.15 -26.91 -12.28
N VAL A 354 0.53 -26.01 -13.06
CA VAL A 354 1.13 -25.29 -14.20
C VAL A 354 1.68 -23.92 -13.78
N THR A 355 1.42 -23.47 -12.55
CA THR A 355 1.83 -22.16 -12.05
C THR A 355 2.56 -22.34 -10.73
N PRO A 356 3.86 -22.61 -10.78
CA PRO A 356 4.61 -23.08 -9.61
C PRO A 356 4.84 -22.03 -8.54
N SER A 357 4.87 -20.72 -8.88
CA SER A 357 5.06 -19.63 -7.93
C SER A 357 4.34 -18.37 -8.37
N ALA A 358 4.16 -17.41 -7.45
CA ALA A 358 3.54 -16.13 -7.77
C ALA A 358 4.34 -15.34 -8.82
N TYR A 359 5.66 -15.32 -8.71
CA TYR A 359 6.52 -14.66 -9.71
C TYR A 359 6.41 -15.29 -11.09
N PHE A 360 6.34 -16.62 -11.15
CA PHE A 360 6.11 -17.29 -12.42
C PHE A 360 4.77 -16.87 -13.05
N ALA A 361 3.70 -16.80 -12.24
CA ALA A 361 2.38 -16.39 -12.72
C ALA A 361 2.37 -14.94 -13.21
N PHE A 362 2.78 -14.02 -12.34
CA PHE A 362 2.77 -12.58 -12.65
C PHE A 362 3.75 -12.24 -13.77
N GLY A 363 5.00 -12.69 -13.70
CA GLY A 363 6.02 -12.39 -14.70
C GLY A 363 5.62 -12.85 -16.09
N LYS A 364 5.13 -14.09 -16.22
CA LYS A 364 4.63 -14.64 -17.48
C LYS A 364 3.49 -13.80 -18.06
N ASP A 365 2.51 -13.42 -17.24
CA ASP A 365 1.32 -12.73 -17.73
C ASP A 365 1.60 -11.24 -18.03
N ILE A 366 2.48 -10.58 -17.26
CA ILE A 366 2.95 -9.23 -17.62
C ILE A 366 3.63 -9.25 -18.99
N MET A 367 4.53 -10.19 -19.22
CA MET A 367 5.22 -10.30 -20.51
C MET A 367 4.25 -10.62 -21.63
N ARG A 368 3.38 -11.62 -21.46
CA ARG A 368 2.43 -12.06 -22.49
C ARG A 368 1.42 -10.99 -22.88
N TYR A 369 0.79 -10.37 -21.88
CA TYR A 369 -0.42 -9.59 -22.12
C TYR A 369 -0.21 -8.08 -22.00
N PHE A 370 0.73 -7.63 -21.17
CA PHE A 370 0.96 -6.21 -20.99
C PHE A 370 2.08 -5.67 -21.90
N ILE A 371 3.11 -6.49 -22.16
CA ILE A 371 4.26 -6.07 -22.97
C ILE A 371 4.10 -6.52 -24.43
N TYR A 372 3.94 -7.84 -24.67
CA TYR A 372 3.96 -8.39 -26.03
C TYR A 372 2.60 -8.52 -26.68
N ASN A 373 1.52 -8.51 -25.87
CA ASN A 373 0.18 -8.82 -26.38
C ASN A 373 0.14 -10.14 -27.18
N ASP A 374 0.87 -11.14 -26.72
CA ASP A 374 1.05 -12.46 -27.33
C ASP A 374 0.90 -13.56 -26.26
N PRO A 375 -0.23 -14.31 -26.26
CA PRO A 375 -0.45 -15.39 -25.29
C PRO A 375 0.53 -16.55 -25.42
N GLU A 376 1.21 -16.69 -26.58
CA GLU A 376 2.20 -17.74 -26.81
C GLU A 376 3.64 -17.30 -26.48
N TRP A 377 3.84 -16.05 -26.01
CA TRP A 377 5.16 -15.58 -25.61
C TRP A 377 5.77 -16.51 -24.56
N SER A 378 7.07 -16.77 -24.69
CA SER A 378 7.83 -17.64 -23.79
C SER A 378 9.09 -16.94 -23.29
N TYR A 379 9.41 -17.15 -22.02
CA TYR A 379 10.66 -16.66 -21.41
C TYR A 379 11.90 -17.41 -21.92
N VAL A 380 11.73 -18.57 -22.56
CA VAL A 380 12.83 -19.40 -23.06
C VAL A 380 13.59 -18.67 -24.17
N GLY A 381 14.85 -18.35 -23.90
CA GLY A 381 15.72 -17.65 -24.86
C GLY A 381 15.36 -16.17 -25.07
N TYR A 382 14.57 -15.56 -24.16
CA TYR A 382 14.28 -14.13 -24.23
C TYR A 382 15.55 -13.30 -24.00
N ASP A 383 15.76 -12.31 -24.88
CA ASP A 383 16.87 -11.35 -24.81
C ASP A 383 16.46 -10.09 -24.05
N TYR A 384 16.88 -10.01 -22.78
CA TYR A 384 16.53 -8.89 -21.88
C TYR A 384 17.14 -7.55 -22.31
N ASP A 385 18.10 -7.51 -23.24
CA ASP A 385 18.61 -6.24 -23.81
C ASP A 385 17.52 -5.46 -24.56
N ASN A 386 16.43 -6.14 -24.96
CA ASN A 386 15.30 -5.54 -25.65
C ASN A 386 14.19 -5.04 -24.70
N LEU A 387 14.21 -5.38 -23.41
CA LEU A 387 13.09 -5.14 -22.49
C LEU A 387 12.66 -3.67 -22.44
N ALA A 388 13.59 -2.74 -22.33
CA ALA A 388 13.28 -1.31 -22.26
C ALA A 388 12.56 -0.80 -23.53
N LYS A 389 12.91 -1.32 -24.68
CA LYS A 389 12.26 -0.98 -25.95
C LYS A 389 10.90 -1.65 -26.08
N ASP A 390 10.85 -2.94 -25.82
CA ASP A 390 9.64 -3.75 -26.03
C ASP A 390 8.57 -3.41 -24.97
N GLY A 391 8.98 -3.11 -23.74
CA GLY A 391 8.14 -2.71 -22.63
C GLY A 391 7.74 -1.22 -22.59
N ALA A 392 8.16 -0.40 -23.57
CA ALA A 392 7.97 1.05 -23.49
C ALA A 392 6.50 1.49 -23.31
N LEU A 393 5.55 0.85 -24.01
CA LEU A 393 4.13 1.14 -23.85
C LEU A 393 3.59 0.71 -22.48
N ALA A 394 4.04 -0.44 -21.99
CA ALA A 394 3.67 -0.92 -20.66
C ALA A 394 4.25 0.01 -19.57
N ALA A 395 5.50 0.45 -19.70
CA ALA A 395 6.12 1.39 -18.80
C ALA A 395 5.36 2.72 -18.75
N GLU A 396 5.04 3.32 -19.89
CA GLU A 396 4.26 4.57 -19.97
C GLU A 396 2.88 4.43 -19.33
N THR A 397 2.26 3.25 -19.42
CA THR A 397 0.89 3.01 -18.92
C THR A 397 0.85 2.61 -17.45
N LEU A 398 1.81 1.82 -16.99
CA LEU A 398 1.75 1.11 -15.71
C LEU A 398 2.77 1.57 -14.69
N ASN A 399 3.94 2.10 -15.12
CA ASN A 399 4.99 2.50 -14.20
C ASN A 399 4.67 3.86 -13.56
N ALA A 400 4.94 3.96 -12.27
CA ALA A 400 4.86 5.18 -11.48
C ALA A 400 6.23 5.45 -10.83
N THR A 401 7.26 5.57 -11.66
CA THR A 401 8.67 5.66 -11.25
C THR A 401 9.21 7.09 -11.21
N ASP A 402 8.38 8.10 -11.49
CA ASP A 402 8.81 9.50 -11.44
C ASP A 402 9.00 9.95 -9.98
N PRO A 403 10.21 10.35 -9.54
CA PRO A 403 10.43 10.85 -8.19
C PRO A 403 10.00 12.31 -8.00
N ASP A 404 9.55 13.00 -9.06
CA ASP A 404 9.00 14.35 -8.95
C ASP A 404 7.55 14.33 -8.42
N LEU A 405 7.41 14.56 -7.13
CA LEU A 405 6.14 14.69 -6.43
C LEU A 405 5.75 16.16 -6.16
N SER A 406 6.40 17.12 -6.82
CA SER A 406 6.20 18.56 -6.57
C SER A 406 4.74 18.99 -6.71
N ALA A 407 4.05 18.56 -7.77
CA ALA A 407 2.65 18.90 -8.00
C ALA A 407 1.71 18.41 -6.88
N PHE A 408 1.97 17.24 -6.31
CA PHE A 408 1.22 16.70 -5.19
C PHE A 408 1.52 17.46 -3.88
N ARG A 409 2.81 17.74 -3.62
CA ARG A 409 3.28 18.43 -2.42
C ARG A 409 2.87 19.89 -2.37
N GLU A 410 2.96 20.63 -3.48
CA GLU A 410 2.61 22.06 -3.58
C GLU A 410 1.15 22.35 -3.20
N ARG A 411 0.25 21.37 -3.34
CA ARG A 411 -1.14 21.50 -2.88
C ARG A 411 -1.37 21.03 -1.43
N GLY A 412 -0.31 20.63 -0.73
CA GLY A 412 -0.34 20.17 0.66
C GLY A 412 -0.56 18.66 0.82
N GLY A 413 -0.45 17.87 -0.25
CA GLY A 413 -0.57 16.42 -0.21
C GLY A 413 0.46 15.77 0.70
N LYS A 414 0.08 14.70 1.41
CA LYS A 414 0.93 13.92 2.31
C LYS A 414 0.96 12.45 1.89
N MET A 415 2.15 11.84 1.91
CA MET A 415 2.32 10.45 1.48
C MET A 415 3.08 9.62 2.51
N LEU A 416 2.47 8.52 2.97
CA LEU A 416 3.12 7.48 3.74
C LEU A 416 3.44 6.31 2.81
N ILE A 417 4.71 5.96 2.72
CA ILE A 417 5.20 4.77 2.03
C ILE A 417 5.62 3.78 3.09
N TYR A 418 5.20 2.51 3.00
CA TYR A 418 5.75 1.48 3.86
C TYR A 418 6.07 0.21 3.08
N ASN A 419 7.08 -0.53 3.53
CA ASN A 419 7.40 -1.86 3.02
C ASN A 419 8.05 -2.72 4.11
N GLY A 420 7.89 -4.03 4.00
CA GLY A 420 8.61 -4.98 4.84
C GLY A 420 10.04 -5.19 4.33
N TRP A 421 11.02 -5.28 5.22
CA TRP A 421 12.37 -5.69 4.84
C TRP A 421 12.41 -7.12 4.30
N SER A 422 11.51 -7.99 4.77
CA SER A 422 11.36 -9.39 4.33
C SER A 422 10.31 -9.57 3.22
N ASP A 423 9.94 -8.50 2.50
CA ASP A 423 8.99 -8.58 1.39
C ASP A 423 9.62 -9.21 0.15
N ASN A 424 9.26 -10.46 -0.12
CA ASN A 424 9.75 -11.23 -1.27
C ASN A 424 8.88 -11.08 -2.54
N ALA A 425 7.90 -10.17 -2.51
CA ALA A 425 7.10 -9.79 -3.66
C ALA A 425 7.53 -8.43 -4.25
N GLN A 426 7.88 -7.47 -3.39
CA GLN A 426 8.30 -6.13 -3.79
C GLN A 426 9.54 -5.73 -2.97
N THR A 427 10.69 -5.69 -3.61
CA THR A 427 11.97 -5.47 -2.91
C THR A 427 12.07 -4.12 -2.25
N SER A 428 12.38 -4.12 -0.95
CA SER A 428 12.59 -2.90 -0.15
C SER A 428 13.74 -2.02 -0.66
N LEU A 429 14.72 -2.60 -1.35
CA LEU A 429 15.83 -1.85 -1.96
C LEU A 429 15.34 -0.87 -3.04
N ALA A 430 14.30 -1.23 -3.80
CA ALA A 430 13.71 -0.35 -4.80
C ALA A 430 13.02 0.88 -4.16
N PHE A 431 12.39 0.70 -3.01
CA PHE A 431 11.70 1.80 -2.31
C PHE A 431 12.68 2.73 -1.61
N ALA A 432 13.74 2.16 -1.00
CA ALA A 432 14.80 2.97 -0.41
C ALA A 432 15.42 3.90 -1.47
N ASP A 433 15.81 3.35 -2.63
CA ASP A 433 16.37 4.13 -3.72
C ASP A 433 15.38 5.15 -4.30
N TYR A 434 14.11 4.78 -4.51
CA TYR A 434 13.08 5.72 -4.96
C TYR A 434 12.91 6.89 -3.99
N TYR A 435 12.82 6.62 -2.69
CA TYR A 435 12.69 7.67 -1.68
C TYR A 435 13.93 8.57 -1.62
N GLU A 436 15.12 7.99 -1.72
CA GLU A 436 16.38 8.75 -1.82
C GLU A 436 16.42 9.64 -3.08
N GLN A 437 15.88 9.18 -4.22
CA GLN A 437 15.73 10.00 -5.42
C GLN A 437 14.74 11.15 -5.21
N VAL A 438 13.62 10.94 -4.53
CA VAL A 438 12.67 12.01 -4.14
C VAL A 438 13.38 13.07 -3.31
N LEU A 439 14.14 12.66 -2.27
CA LEU A 439 14.89 13.58 -1.41
C LEU A 439 16.05 14.27 -2.14
N ALA A 440 16.67 13.60 -3.11
CA ALA A 440 17.75 14.18 -3.92
C ALA A 440 17.24 15.28 -4.86
N GLN A 441 15.98 15.22 -5.31
CA GLN A 441 15.37 16.31 -6.06
C GLN A 441 15.02 17.50 -5.17
N ASP A 442 14.44 17.23 -4.00
CA ASP A 442 14.07 18.25 -3.03
C ASP A 442 14.13 17.67 -1.60
N ALA A 443 15.16 18.05 -0.86
CA ALA A 443 15.34 17.60 0.53
C ALA A 443 14.16 17.96 1.46
N THR A 444 13.35 18.99 1.11
CA THR A 444 12.14 19.33 1.88
C THR A 444 10.99 18.36 1.62
N ALA A 445 11.15 17.43 0.69
CA ALA A 445 10.14 16.38 0.47
C ALA A 445 9.88 15.52 1.70
N ALA A 446 10.85 15.42 2.60
CA ALA A 446 10.66 14.75 3.90
C ALA A 446 9.54 15.36 4.76
N ASP A 447 9.16 16.63 4.56
CA ASP A 447 8.05 17.27 5.27
C ASP A 447 6.66 16.83 4.76
N ASP A 448 6.61 16.17 3.59
CA ASP A 448 5.38 15.77 2.89
C ASP A 448 5.32 14.29 2.51
N VAL A 449 6.47 13.61 2.50
CA VAL A 449 6.60 12.19 2.17
C VAL A 449 7.41 11.51 3.27
N ARG A 450 6.88 10.44 3.86
CA ARG A 450 7.55 9.61 4.86
C ARG A 450 7.60 8.17 4.40
N MET A 451 8.71 7.50 4.66
CA MET A 451 8.87 6.08 4.38
C MET A 451 9.20 5.31 5.65
N PHE A 452 8.59 4.14 5.80
CA PHE A 452 8.78 3.21 6.91
C PHE A 452 9.17 1.84 6.37
N LEU A 453 10.40 1.40 6.65
CA LEU A 453 10.86 0.04 6.33
C LEU A 453 10.72 -0.81 7.58
N MET A 454 9.85 -1.81 7.52
CA MET A 454 9.39 -2.60 8.66
C MET A 454 10.23 -3.87 8.82
N PRO A 455 11.04 -4.01 9.89
CA PRO A 455 11.90 -5.17 10.11
C PRO A 455 11.10 -6.47 10.24
N GLY A 456 11.52 -7.53 9.53
CA GLY A 456 10.92 -8.86 9.58
C GLY A 456 9.49 -8.94 9.05
N VAL A 457 8.99 -7.90 8.35
CA VAL A 457 7.65 -7.90 7.76
C VAL A 457 7.72 -8.36 6.32
N GLU A 458 6.80 -9.25 5.95
CA GLU A 458 6.60 -9.79 4.61
C GLU A 458 5.73 -8.85 3.74
N HIS A 459 5.21 -9.38 2.63
CA HIS A 459 4.43 -8.58 1.69
C HIS A 459 3.12 -8.05 2.29
N CYS A 460 3.02 -6.76 2.46
CA CYS A 460 1.90 -6.02 3.06
C CYS A 460 1.70 -6.24 4.57
N ILE A 461 1.79 -7.47 5.05
CA ILE A 461 1.55 -7.89 6.44
C ILE A 461 2.15 -9.30 6.63
N GLY A 462 2.34 -9.71 7.87
CA GLY A 462 2.89 -11.03 8.21
C GLY A 462 4.39 -11.00 8.43
N GLY A 463 4.99 -12.19 8.60
CA GLY A 463 6.38 -12.36 8.97
C GLY A 463 6.62 -12.35 10.48
N PRO A 464 7.89 -12.55 10.91
CA PRO A 464 8.26 -12.55 12.32
C PRO A 464 8.17 -11.18 12.99
N GLY A 465 8.24 -10.08 12.21
CA GLY A 465 8.17 -8.71 12.72
C GLY A 465 6.76 -8.22 13.07
N PRO A 466 6.65 -7.09 13.81
CA PRO A 466 5.35 -6.46 14.05
C PRO A 466 4.83 -5.87 12.74
N SER A 467 3.74 -6.41 12.22
CA SER A 467 3.29 -6.10 10.85
C SER A 467 2.03 -5.23 10.76
N TRP A 468 1.37 -4.95 11.90
CA TRP A 468 0.14 -4.18 11.88
C TRP A 468 0.34 -2.72 12.33
N VAL A 469 0.04 -1.79 11.45
CA VAL A 469 -0.07 -0.34 11.74
C VAL A 469 -1.38 0.16 11.17
N ASN A 470 -2.13 0.98 11.92
CA ASN A 470 -3.30 1.65 11.35
C ASN A 470 -2.87 2.90 10.57
N PHE A 471 -2.32 2.71 9.40
CA PHE A 471 -1.80 3.79 8.56
C PHE A 471 -2.87 4.82 8.13
N LEU A 472 -4.16 4.46 8.14
CA LEU A 472 -5.22 5.44 7.87
C LEU A 472 -5.30 6.49 8.99
N ASP A 473 -5.14 6.08 10.25
CA ASP A 473 -5.13 7.04 11.36
C ASP A 473 -3.87 7.90 11.34
N GLU A 474 -2.72 7.33 10.97
CA GLU A 474 -1.45 8.07 10.87
C GLU A 474 -1.51 9.14 9.78
N ILE A 475 -1.98 8.81 8.58
CA ILE A 475 -2.09 9.79 7.49
C ILE A 475 -3.15 10.85 7.77
N ASP A 476 -4.29 10.46 8.38
CA ASP A 476 -5.35 11.41 8.76
C ASP A 476 -4.83 12.42 9.81
N ASN A 477 -4.15 11.93 10.84
CA ASN A 477 -3.53 12.79 11.84
C ASN A 477 -2.49 13.75 11.21
N TRP A 478 -1.66 13.26 10.31
CA TRP A 478 -0.66 14.09 9.64
C TRP A 478 -1.30 15.20 8.79
N VAL A 479 -2.28 14.86 7.96
CA VAL A 479 -2.99 15.83 7.11
C VAL A 479 -3.71 16.88 7.94
N GLU A 480 -4.32 16.50 9.08
CA GLU A 480 -5.06 17.42 9.96
C GLU A 480 -4.14 18.33 10.80
N THR A 481 -3.01 17.81 11.26
CA THR A 481 -2.12 18.55 12.17
C THR A 481 -0.96 19.23 11.46
N GLY A 482 -0.60 18.73 10.25
CA GLY A 482 0.60 19.15 9.53
C GLY A 482 1.91 18.59 10.09
N ASN A 483 1.86 17.74 11.12
CA ASN A 483 3.04 17.18 11.77
C ASN A 483 3.38 15.82 11.15
N PRO A 484 4.52 15.69 10.45
CA PRO A 484 4.93 14.41 9.89
C PRO A 484 5.25 13.41 11.01
N PRO A 485 4.87 12.13 10.88
CA PRO A 485 5.25 11.11 11.85
C PRO A 485 6.74 10.78 11.70
N ASP A 486 7.52 10.95 12.78
CA ASP A 486 8.92 10.52 12.83
C ASP A 486 9.03 9.02 13.14
N GLN A 487 7.98 8.43 13.73
CA GLN A 487 7.82 7.01 13.97
C GLN A 487 6.36 6.61 13.96
N VAL A 488 6.09 5.34 13.66
CA VAL A 488 4.79 4.69 13.83
C VAL A 488 4.94 3.49 14.78
N THR A 489 3.86 3.12 15.49
CA THR A 489 3.87 1.93 16.33
C THR A 489 3.30 0.75 15.55
N ALA A 490 4.13 -0.27 15.33
CA ALA A 490 3.74 -1.53 14.72
C ALA A 490 3.45 -2.58 15.79
N TYR A 491 2.44 -3.41 15.56
CA TYR A 491 1.94 -4.41 16.50
C TYR A 491 2.07 -5.82 15.93
N TRP A 492 2.45 -6.78 16.76
CA TRP A 492 2.08 -8.17 16.54
C TRP A 492 0.63 -8.37 16.93
N LEU A 493 -0.12 -9.06 16.10
CA LEU A 493 -1.49 -9.45 16.43
C LEU A 493 -1.53 -10.92 16.84
N ASP A 494 -2.38 -11.24 17.80
CA ASP A 494 -2.69 -12.64 18.15
C ASP A 494 -3.76 -13.23 17.22
N GLU A 495 -4.11 -14.50 17.42
CA GLU A 495 -5.13 -15.22 16.63
C GLU A 495 -6.54 -14.56 16.70
N THR A 496 -6.75 -13.65 17.66
CA THR A 496 -8.00 -12.88 17.81
C THR A 496 -7.89 -11.46 17.24
N MET A 497 -6.83 -11.17 16.50
CA MET A 497 -6.52 -9.84 15.93
C MET A 497 -6.34 -8.76 17.00
N GLN A 498 -5.87 -9.14 18.21
CA GLN A 498 -5.54 -8.19 19.28
C GLN A 498 -4.03 -8.01 19.39
N PRO A 499 -3.55 -6.81 19.74
CA PRO A 499 -2.13 -6.56 19.98
C PRO A 499 -1.54 -7.51 21.03
N SER A 500 -0.46 -8.21 20.69
CA SER A 500 0.29 -9.10 21.57
C SER A 500 1.72 -8.64 21.84
N GLY A 501 2.10 -7.50 21.32
CA GLY A 501 3.37 -6.80 21.48
C GLY A 501 3.45 -5.66 20.48
N ALA A 502 4.41 -4.76 20.66
CA ALA A 502 4.61 -3.60 19.80
C ALA A 502 6.09 -3.21 19.70
N ARG A 503 6.47 -2.65 18.54
CA ARG A 503 7.75 -1.93 18.34
C ARG A 503 7.52 -0.63 17.58
N PRO A 504 8.34 0.41 17.78
CA PRO A 504 8.36 1.54 16.88
C PRO A 504 8.98 1.13 15.54
N VAL A 505 8.49 1.70 14.47
CA VAL A 505 9.15 1.74 13.17
C VAL A 505 9.47 3.19 12.88
N CYS A 506 10.73 3.51 12.76
CA CYS A 506 11.21 4.88 12.57
C CYS A 506 11.09 5.30 11.10
N ALA A 507 10.92 6.60 10.87
CA ALA A 507 10.95 7.13 9.52
C ALA A 507 12.35 6.93 8.92
N TYR A 508 12.43 6.32 7.74
CA TYR A 508 13.68 6.08 7.03
C TYR A 508 14.47 7.40 6.81
N PRO A 509 15.80 7.44 7.03
CA PRO A 509 16.71 6.30 7.23
C PRO A 509 16.92 5.87 8.69
N GLU A 510 16.19 6.43 9.66
CA GLU A 510 16.33 6.05 11.05
C GLU A 510 15.81 4.62 11.29
N VAL A 511 16.42 3.96 12.29
CA VAL A 511 16.06 2.60 12.72
C VAL A 511 15.77 2.58 14.21
N ALA A 512 14.89 1.67 14.63
CA ALA A 512 14.60 1.48 16.05
C ALA A 512 15.77 0.79 16.74
N GLN A 513 16.35 1.44 17.75
CA GLN A 513 17.44 0.91 18.59
C GLN A 513 16.87 0.39 19.88
N TYR A 514 17.23 -0.84 20.27
CA TYR A 514 16.90 -1.38 21.58
C TYR A 514 17.75 -0.72 22.66
N ASP A 515 17.11 -0.25 23.73
CA ASP A 515 17.81 0.46 24.83
C ASP A 515 18.68 -0.47 25.72
N GLY A 516 18.67 -1.78 25.46
CA GLY A 516 19.41 -2.79 26.21
C GLY A 516 18.74 -3.22 27.51
N GLU A 517 17.57 -2.68 27.83
CA GLU A 517 16.77 -2.99 29.01
C GLU A 517 15.28 -3.04 28.64
N GLY A 518 14.51 -3.89 29.30
CA GLY A 518 13.07 -4.00 29.10
C GLY A 518 12.63 -5.18 28.23
N ASP A 519 11.36 -5.21 27.87
CA ASP A 519 10.78 -6.25 27.01
C ASP A 519 11.00 -5.89 25.54
N THR A 520 11.57 -6.77 24.75
CA THR A 520 11.77 -6.57 23.30
C THR A 520 10.48 -6.54 22.49
N ARG A 521 9.33 -6.78 23.12
CA ARG A 521 7.98 -6.63 22.56
C ARG A 521 7.21 -5.45 23.15
N ASP A 522 7.90 -4.53 23.84
CA ASP A 522 7.33 -3.27 24.34
C ASP A 522 8.00 -2.11 23.60
N ALA A 523 7.22 -1.32 22.91
CA ALA A 523 7.71 -0.16 22.14
C ALA A 523 8.49 0.85 22.99
N SER A 524 8.25 0.92 24.30
CA SER A 524 8.96 1.80 25.23
C SER A 524 10.41 1.37 25.53
N SER A 525 10.82 0.18 25.08
CA SER A 525 12.19 -0.33 25.20
C SER A 525 13.08 0.05 24.00
N PHE A 526 12.60 0.92 23.12
CA PHE A 526 13.29 1.32 21.90
C PHE A 526 13.28 2.83 21.71
N SER A 527 14.29 3.35 21.06
CA SER A 527 14.36 4.72 20.58
C SER A 527 14.67 4.77 19.07
N CYS A 528 14.25 5.86 18.41
CA CYS A 528 14.59 6.10 17.01
C CYS A 528 15.85 6.95 16.94
N ASP A 529 16.96 6.34 16.55
CA ASP A 529 18.23 7.03 16.35
C ASP A 529 18.60 7.03 14.85
N GLY A 530 19.23 8.12 14.40
CA GLY A 530 19.70 8.21 13.02
C GLY A 530 20.73 7.11 12.75
N GLY A 531 20.48 6.30 11.73
CA GLY A 531 21.48 5.37 11.21
C GLY A 531 22.70 6.17 10.70
N ASP A 532 23.87 5.91 11.30
CA ASP A 532 25.15 6.50 10.90
C ASP A 532 25.62 5.99 9.52
#